data_d02ed95102e66cfd5935eed606509d57
#
_entry.id   d02ed95102e66cfd5935eed606509d57
#
_cell.length_a   1.000
_cell.length_b   1.000
_cell.length_c   1.000
_cell.angle_alpha   90.00
_cell.angle_beta   90.00
_cell.angle_gamma   90.00
#
_symmetry.space_group_name_H-M   'P 1'
#
loop_
_entity.id
_entity.type
_entity.pdbx_description
1 polymer ?
#
loop_
_entity_poly.entity_id
_entity_poly.type
_entity_poly.pdbx_seq_one_letter_code
_entity_poly.pdbx_strand_id
1 'polypeptide(L)'
;MSKFVTDIISKEEFDQIVATETAPILVDLWATWCGPCKMQAPILHEFAENMQGKVRVLKVNVDECEELAALLGITAIPTLLVVQGGDLKERHVGLSTEKDLANMVIKYL
;
A
#
# COMPACT_ATOMS: atom_id res chain seq x y z
N MET A 1 -13.28 8.96 2.04
CA MET A 1 -11.95 8.51 2.48
C MET A 1 -12.09 7.63 3.70
N SER A 2 -11.42 6.51 3.72
CA SER A 2 -11.44 5.62 4.87
C SER A 2 -10.42 6.10 5.91
N LYS A 3 -10.82 6.12 7.17
CA LYS A 3 -9.90 6.44 8.26
C LYS A 3 -8.90 5.31 8.52
N PHE A 4 -9.08 4.17 7.85
CA PHE A 4 -8.20 3.02 7.99
C PHE A 4 -7.11 2.99 6.91
N VAL A 5 -7.10 3.96 6.01
CA VAL A 5 -6.08 4.12 4.96
C VAL A 5 -5.35 5.43 5.21
N THR A 6 -4.02 5.39 5.28
CA THR A 6 -3.20 6.58 5.50
C THR A 6 -2.58 7.01 4.18
N ASP A 7 -2.82 8.26 3.79
CA ASP A 7 -2.14 8.87 2.63
C ASP A 7 -0.76 9.33 3.09
N ILE A 8 0.28 8.79 2.49
CA ILE A 8 1.67 9.13 2.83
C ILE A 8 2.03 10.43 2.11
N ILE A 9 2.61 11.37 2.84
CA ILE A 9 2.97 12.69 2.31
C ILE A 9 4.48 12.87 2.18
N SER A 10 5.30 11.98 2.76
CA SER A 10 6.75 12.09 2.68
C SER A 10 7.41 10.75 2.90
N LYS A 11 8.65 10.62 2.42
CA LYS A 11 9.48 9.44 2.69
C LYS A 11 9.71 9.27 4.19
N GLU A 12 9.90 10.37 4.91
CA GLU A 12 10.14 10.34 6.36
C GLU A 12 8.98 9.73 7.10
N GLU A 13 7.75 10.09 6.73
CA GLU A 13 6.56 9.50 7.32
C GLU A 13 6.49 8.00 7.05
N PHE A 14 6.76 7.61 5.81
CA PHE A 14 6.78 6.20 5.42
C PHE A 14 7.80 5.42 6.26
N ASP A 15 9.02 5.94 6.33
CA ASP A 15 10.11 5.29 7.07
C ASP A 15 9.76 5.12 8.54
N GLN A 16 9.12 6.11 9.15
CA GLN A 16 8.73 6.05 10.56
C GLN A 16 7.67 4.98 10.80
N ILE A 17 6.68 4.88 9.91
CA ILE A 17 5.64 3.86 10.03
C ILE A 17 6.26 2.47 9.87
N VAL A 18 7.12 2.29 8.88
CA VAL A 18 7.78 1.00 8.63
C VAL A 18 8.63 0.60 9.84
N ALA A 19 9.29 1.55 10.49
CA ALA A 19 10.16 1.29 11.63
C ALA A 19 9.39 0.88 12.88
N THR A 20 8.14 1.32 13.03
CA THR A 20 7.38 1.14 14.28
C THR A 20 6.22 0.15 14.16
N GLU A 21 5.73 -0.11 12.95
CA GLU A 21 4.58 -0.99 12.75
C GLU A 21 5.02 -2.46 12.79
N THR A 22 4.36 -3.27 13.64
CA THR A 22 4.65 -4.70 13.74
C THR A 22 3.75 -5.54 12.85
N ALA A 23 2.56 -5.05 12.51
CA ALA A 23 1.65 -5.72 11.59
C ALA A 23 2.18 -5.59 10.16
N PRO A 24 1.76 -6.48 9.24
CA PRO A 24 2.09 -6.29 7.83
C PRO A 24 1.50 -4.98 7.32
N ILE A 25 2.26 -4.32 6.45
CA ILE A 25 1.88 -3.04 5.84
C ILE A 25 1.59 -3.29 4.38
N LEU A 26 0.38 -2.95 3.93
CA LEU A 26 0.02 -2.98 2.52
C LEU A 26 0.16 -1.57 1.97
N VAL A 27 0.95 -1.40 0.91
CA VAL A 27 1.23 -0.10 0.31
C VAL A 27 0.68 -0.08 -1.10
N ASP A 28 -0.19 0.88 -1.40
CA ASP A 28 -0.74 1.11 -2.74
C ASP A 28 -0.04 2.31 -3.39
N LEU A 29 0.74 2.04 -4.43
CA LEU A 29 1.42 3.08 -5.22
C LEU A 29 0.50 3.44 -6.38
N TRP A 30 0.10 4.71 -6.47
CA TRP A 30 -0.95 5.16 -7.39
C TRP A 30 -0.69 6.57 -7.91
N ALA A 31 -1.48 6.99 -8.90
CA ALA A 31 -1.47 8.37 -9.40
C ALA A 31 -2.88 8.79 -9.80
N THR A 32 -3.13 10.10 -9.82
CA THR A 32 -4.48 10.63 -10.11
C THR A 32 -4.92 10.37 -11.55
N TRP A 33 -3.97 10.25 -12.48
CA TRP A 33 -4.25 10.03 -13.92
C TRP A 33 -4.41 8.55 -14.27
N CYS A 34 -4.25 7.66 -13.32
CA CYS A 34 -4.26 6.20 -13.54
C CYS A 34 -5.66 5.65 -13.39
N GLY A 35 -6.26 5.17 -14.49
CA GLY A 35 -7.61 4.59 -14.49
C GLY A 35 -7.74 3.38 -13.56
N PRO A 36 -6.88 2.35 -13.69
CA PRO A 36 -6.95 1.19 -12.79
C PRO A 36 -6.76 1.54 -11.32
N CYS A 37 -5.98 2.59 -11.02
CA CYS A 37 -5.80 3.05 -9.65
C CYS A 37 -7.11 3.54 -9.04
N LYS A 38 -7.97 4.15 -9.86
CA LYS A 38 -9.29 4.62 -9.41
C LYS A 38 -10.20 3.45 -9.06
N MET A 39 -10.07 2.34 -9.79
CA MET A 39 -10.80 1.11 -9.50
C MET A 39 -10.24 0.43 -8.25
N GLN A 40 -8.95 0.53 -8.02
CA GLN A 40 -8.29 -0.05 -6.85
C GLN A 40 -8.72 0.63 -5.54
N ALA A 41 -8.98 1.92 -5.57
CA ALA A 41 -9.24 2.71 -4.37
C ALA A 41 -10.40 2.17 -3.52
N PRO A 42 -11.62 1.94 -4.05
CA PRO A 42 -12.71 1.41 -3.23
C PRO A 42 -12.42 0.00 -2.69
N ILE A 43 -11.75 -0.83 -3.48
CA ILE A 43 -11.35 -2.17 -3.04
C ILE A 43 -10.39 -2.08 -1.85
N LEU A 44 -9.42 -1.17 -1.95
CA LEU A 44 -8.43 -0.96 -0.89
C LEU A 44 -9.09 -0.45 0.39
N HIS A 45 -10.02 0.49 0.28
CA HIS A 45 -10.71 1.06 1.44
C HIS A 45 -11.55 -0.01 2.16
N GLU A 46 -12.26 -0.84 1.42
CA GLU A 46 -13.03 -1.93 2.01
C GLU A 46 -12.11 -2.95 2.68
N PHE A 47 -11.02 -3.31 2.02
CA PHE A 47 -10.02 -4.22 2.59
C PHE A 47 -9.45 -3.66 3.90
N ALA A 48 -9.07 -2.38 3.91
CA ALA A 48 -8.52 -1.73 5.10
C ALA A 48 -9.50 -1.75 6.26
N GLU A 49 -10.77 -1.50 5.97
CA GLU A 49 -11.83 -1.52 6.98
C GLU A 49 -12.00 -2.93 7.56
N ASN A 50 -12.01 -3.95 6.70
CA ASN A 50 -12.16 -5.33 7.12
C ASN A 50 -10.95 -5.86 7.88
N MET A 51 -9.78 -5.29 7.64
CA MET A 51 -8.52 -5.75 8.23
C MET A 51 -7.98 -4.81 9.30
N GLN A 52 -8.83 -3.92 9.83
CA GLN A 52 -8.39 -2.97 10.86
C GLN A 52 -7.81 -3.71 12.06
N GLY A 53 -6.66 -3.21 12.55
CA GLY A 53 -5.95 -3.85 13.66
C GLY A 53 -5.07 -5.02 13.25
N LYS A 54 -5.17 -5.51 12.01
CA LYS A 54 -4.39 -6.67 11.53
C LYS A 54 -3.43 -6.30 10.41
N VAL A 55 -3.80 -5.32 9.58
CA VAL A 55 -2.97 -4.84 8.47
C VAL A 55 -2.99 -3.32 8.50
N ARG A 56 -1.82 -2.71 8.39
CA ARG A 56 -1.71 -1.27 8.19
C ARG A 56 -1.75 -0.98 6.69
N VAL A 57 -2.62 -0.09 6.25
CA VAL A 57 -2.79 0.20 4.82
C VAL A 57 -2.36 1.64 4.53
N LEU A 58 -1.46 1.80 3.57
CA LEU A 58 -0.89 3.09 3.17
C LEU A 58 -1.12 3.31 1.69
N LYS A 59 -1.30 4.59 1.30
CA LYS A 59 -1.33 5.00 -0.11
C LYS A 59 -0.18 5.96 -0.35
N VAL A 60 0.52 5.76 -1.46
CA VAL A 60 1.63 6.62 -1.89
C VAL A 60 1.36 7.10 -3.31
N ASN A 61 1.13 8.41 -3.47
CA ASN A 61 1.00 9.02 -4.79
C ASN A 61 2.40 9.16 -5.37
N VAL A 62 2.67 8.45 -6.48
CA VAL A 62 4.02 8.40 -7.06
C VAL A 62 4.50 9.75 -7.60
N ASP A 63 3.56 10.63 -7.98
CA ASP A 63 3.92 11.97 -8.47
C ASP A 63 4.27 12.93 -7.33
N GLU A 64 3.69 12.71 -6.16
CA GLU A 64 3.95 13.54 -4.97
C GLU A 64 5.11 13.02 -4.14
N CYS A 65 5.41 11.71 -4.24
CA CYS A 65 6.46 11.06 -3.47
C CYS A 65 7.46 10.38 -4.42
N GLU A 66 8.06 11.14 -5.34
CA GLU A 66 8.91 10.58 -6.39
C GLU A 66 10.12 9.83 -5.85
N GLU A 67 10.78 10.38 -4.83
CA GLU A 67 11.95 9.73 -4.23
C GLU A 67 11.58 8.36 -3.66
N LEU A 68 10.48 8.31 -2.92
CA LEU A 68 10.03 7.05 -2.31
C LEU A 68 9.65 6.03 -3.37
N ALA A 69 8.93 6.46 -4.41
CA ALA A 69 8.55 5.57 -5.52
C ALA A 69 9.78 4.99 -6.22
N ALA A 70 10.79 5.82 -6.44
CA ALA A 70 12.04 5.38 -7.05
C ALA A 70 12.77 4.36 -6.17
N LEU A 71 12.85 4.63 -4.87
CA LEU A 71 13.50 3.74 -3.91
C LEU A 71 12.79 2.39 -3.81
N LEU A 72 11.46 2.39 -3.96
CA LEU A 72 10.68 1.16 -3.94
C LEU A 72 10.70 0.43 -5.29
N GLY A 73 11.34 1.00 -6.30
CA GLY A 73 11.49 0.36 -7.61
C GLY A 73 10.19 0.30 -8.41
N ILE A 74 9.34 1.33 -8.28
CA ILE A 74 8.03 1.35 -8.95
C ILE A 74 8.20 1.73 -10.41
N THR A 75 7.78 0.84 -11.33
CA THR A 75 7.85 1.06 -12.77
C THR A 75 6.49 1.07 -13.44
N ALA A 76 5.46 0.64 -12.72
CA ALA A 76 4.07 0.60 -13.23
C ALA A 76 3.11 0.81 -12.07
N ILE A 77 1.91 1.29 -12.33
CA ILE A 77 0.88 1.52 -11.32
C ILE A 77 -0.47 1.00 -11.80
N PRO A 78 -1.34 0.55 -10.88
CA PRO A 78 -1.07 0.43 -9.45
C PRO A 78 -0.07 -0.68 -9.17
N THR A 79 0.72 -0.51 -8.13
CA THR A 79 1.56 -1.58 -7.58
C THR A 79 1.25 -1.70 -6.10
N LEU A 80 0.97 -2.91 -5.67
CA LEU A 80 0.71 -3.21 -4.26
C LEU A 80 1.95 -3.90 -3.68
N LEU A 81 2.39 -3.43 -2.51
CA LEU A 81 3.53 -4.02 -1.81
C LEU A 81 3.09 -4.47 -0.43
N VAL A 82 3.70 -5.53 0.07
CA VAL A 82 3.61 -5.90 1.48
C VAL A 82 4.98 -5.73 2.10
N VAL A 83 5.02 -4.95 3.18
CA VAL A 83 6.26 -4.67 3.94
C VAL A 83 6.02 -5.11 5.37
N GLN A 84 7.00 -5.78 5.97
CA GLN A 84 6.93 -6.16 7.38
C GLN A 84 8.34 -6.24 7.95
N GLY A 85 8.52 -5.67 9.15
CA GLY A 85 9.83 -5.69 9.80
C GLY A 85 10.90 -4.96 9.01
N GLY A 86 10.52 -3.97 8.21
CA GLY A 86 11.45 -3.22 7.38
C GLY A 86 11.78 -3.88 6.04
N ASP A 87 11.23 -5.06 5.76
CA ASP A 87 11.54 -5.81 4.54
C ASP A 87 10.36 -5.83 3.58
N LEU A 88 10.66 -5.71 2.27
CA LEU A 88 9.68 -5.91 1.22
C LEU A 88 9.41 -7.40 1.08
N LYS A 89 8.16 -7.80 1.32
CA LYS A 89 7.78 -9.22 1.32
C LYS A 89 7.08 -9.66 0.05
N GLU A 90 6.20 -8.82 -0.51
CA GLU A 90 5.40 -9.17 -1.68
C GLU A 90 5.28 -7.96 -2.59
N ARG A 91 5.15 -8.20 -3.89
CA ARG A 91 4.92 -7.18 -4.91
C ARG A 91 3.89 -7.71 -5.91
N HIS A 92 2.86 -6.92 -6.18
CA HIS A 92 1.86 -7.26 -7.20
C HIS A 92 1.61 -6.02 -8.06
N VAL A 93 1.84 -6.16 -9.35
CA VAL A 93 1.63 -5.08 -10.32
C VAL A 93 0.27 -5.26 -10.99
N GLY A 94 -0.51 -4.19 -11.04
CA GLY A 94 -1.83 -4.20 -11.63
C GLY A 94 -2.94 -4.25 -10.59
N LEU A 95 -4.17 -4.19 -11.08
CA LEU A 95 -5.37 -4.18 -10.24
C LEU A 95 -5.50 -5.49 -9.45
N SER A 96 -5.75 -5.38 -8.15
CA SER A 96 -5.94 -6.52 -7.26
C SER A 96 -7.36 -6.53 -6.71
N THR A 97 -8.00 -7.70 -6.70
CA THR A 97 -9.27 -7.88 -6.01
C THR A 97 -9.04 -7.91 -4.49
N GLU A 98 -10.11 -7.83 -3.71
CA GLU A 98 -9.98 -7.95 -2.25
C GLU A 98 -9.40 -9.31 -1.87
N LYS A 99 -9.77 -10.37 -2.59
CA LYS A 99 -9.21 -11.70 -2.37
C LYS A 99 -7.71 -11.73 -2.66
N ASP A 100 -7.27 -11.06 -3.73
CA ASP A 100 -5.85 -10.97 -4.05
C ASP A 100 -5.09 -10.28 -2.92
N LEU A 101 -5.63 -9.18 -2.38
CA LEU A 101 -5.02 -8.46 -1.28
C LEU A 101 -4.92 -9.33 -0.02
N ALA A 102 -6.00 -10.07 0.28
CA ALA A 102 -6.00 -10.99 1.41
C ALA A 102 -4.92 -12.06 1.26
N ASN A 103 -4.78 -12.63 0.06
CA ASN A 103 -3.76 -13.64 -0.22
C ASN A 103 -2.35 -13.10 -0.09
N MET A 104 -2.14 -11.81 -0.40
CA MET A 104 -0.82 -11.18 -0.26
C MET A 104 -0.37 -11.09 1.20
N VAL A 105 -1.31 -10.84 2.12
CA VAL A 105 -0.95 -10.57 3.52
C VAL A 105 -1.10 -11.78 4.44
N ILE A 106 -1.79 -12.83 4.01
CA ILE A 106 -2.23 -13.92 4.91
C ILE A 106 -1.08 -14.58 5.67
N LYS A 107 0.06 -14.79 5.04
CA LYS A 107 1.18 -15.45 5.71
C LYS A 107 1.99 -14.54 6.62
N TYR A 108 1.61 -13.26 6.70
CA TYR A 108 2.30 -12.27 7.55
C TYR A 108 1.43 -11.80 8.72
N LEU A 109 0.21 -12.31 8.81
CA LEU A 109 -0.73 -11.93 9.86
C LEU A 109 -0.34 -12.45 11.25
#